data_cd3956bc1005d2a3b81cf75cf5743166
#
_entry.id   cd3956bc1005d2a3b81cf75cf5743166
#
_cell.length_a   1.000
_cell.length_b   1.000
_cell.length_c   1.000
_cell.angle_alpha   90.00
_cell.angle_beta   90.00
_cell.angle_gamma   90.00
#
_symmetry.space_group_name_H-M   'P 1'
#
loop_
_entity.id
_entity.type
_entity.pdbx_description
1 polymer ?
#
loop_
_entity_poly.entity_id
_entity_poly.type
_entity_poly.pdbx_seq_one_letter_code
_entity_poly.pdbx_strand_id
1 'polypeptide(L)'
;MHVDSPSSLAAWLARIEACHPTEIDLGLDRIKQVADRLQLDFPGSQIVTVAGTNGKGTTARCLESLLLAQGFSVGTYASPHLIRYNERVRINGQELDDQFHVDAFDMLEKGRGETPLTYFEYGTLGALAIFKRHAVDYVLLEVGLGGRYDATNILSHALNKEHFSIALPTQKSGCLQQK
;
A
#
# COMPACT_ATOMS: atom_id res chain seq x y z
N MET A 1 10.91 16.82 -21.95
CA MET A 1 11.34 17.73 -20.86
C MET A 1 11.61 16.86 -19.64
N HIS A 2 12.87 16.78 -19.20
CA HIS A 2 13.19 16.17 -17.90
C HIS A 2 12.65 17.14 -16.83
N VAL A 3 11.54 16.80 -16.22
CA VAL A 3 11.10 17.50 -15.01
C VAL A 3 11.97 16.96 -13.89
N ASP A 4 12.77 17.81 -13.26
CA ASP A 4 13.62 17.40 -12.15
C ASP A 4 12.78 16.73 -11.06
N SER A 5 13.23 15.57 -10.59
CA SER A 5 12.57 14.83 -9.52
C SER A 5 12.66 15.65 -8.22
N PRO A 6 11.56 15.71 -7.43
CA PRO A 6 11.61 16.39 -6.13
C PRO A 6 12.66 15.77 -5.21
N SER A 7 13.40 16.62 -4.47
CA SER A 7 14.48 16.18 -3.59
C SER A 7 14.03 15.85 -2.16
N SER A 8 12.77 16.07 -1.81
CA SER A 8 12.22 15.81 -0.48
C SER A 8 10.88 15.08 -0.54
N LEU A 9 10.56 14.33 0.51
CA LEU A 9 9.28 13.63 0.62
C LEU A 9 8.09 14.62 0.56
N ALA A 10 8.17 15.74 1.24
CA ALA A 10 7.12 16.76 1.22
C ALA A 10 6.85 17.30 -0.20
N ALA A 11 7.92 17.56 -0.97
CA ALA A 11 7.78 18.02 -2.35
C ALA A 11 7.20 16.93 -3.27
N TRP A 12 7.55 15.66 -3.04
CA TRP A 12 6.94 14.52 -3.74
C TRP A 12 5.45 14.41 -3.45
N LEU A 13 5.05 14.46 -2.18
CA LEU A 13 3.64 14.36 -1.78
C LEU A 13 2.80 15.49 -2.40
N ALA A 14 3.29 16.73 -2.35
CA ALA A 14 2.63 17.86 -2.98
C ALA A 14 2.48 17.69 -4.51
N ARG A 15 3.52 17.14 -5.18
CA ARG A 15 3.46 16.84 -6.61
C ARG A 15 2.44 15.76 -6.93
N ILE A 16 2.42 14.66 -6.17
CA ILE A 16 1.49 13.54 -6.39
C ILE A 16 0.05 14.00 -6.18
N GLU A 17 -0.23 14.81 -5.16
CA GLU A 17 -1.56 15.39 -4.92
C GLU A 17 -2.02 16.27 -6.09
N ALA A 18 -1.10 17.02 -6.71
CA ALA A 18 -1.42 17.90 -7.84
C ALA A 18 -1.57 17.16 -9.18
N CYS A 19 -1.01 15.96 -9.31
CA CYS A 19 -0.94 15.25 -10.61
C CYS A 19 -2.24 14.56 -11.02
N HIS A 20 -3.17 14.27 -10.11
CA HIS A 20 -4.40 13.56 -10.43
C HIS A 20 -5.63 14.38 -10.02
N PRO A 21 -6.53 14.72 -10.98
CA PRO A 21 -7.69 15.58 -10.71
C PRO A 21 -8.77 14.87 -9.87
N THR A 22 -8.68 13.57 -9.70
CA THR A 22 -9.66 12.76 -8.97
C THR A 22 -8.94 12.05 -7.81
N GLU A 23 -9.38 12.30 -6.59
CA GLU A 23 -8.82 11.65 -5.38
C GLU A 23 -9.05 10.14 -5.38
N ILE A 24 -10.15 9.69 -5.96
CA ILE A 24 -10.57 8.29 -6.00
C ILE A 24 -10.92 7.92 -7.44
N ASP A 25 -10.17 7.01 -8.00
CA ASP A 25 -10.47 6.37 -9.27
C ASP A 25 -10.30 4.86 -9.08
N LEU A 26 -11.43 4.16 -8.93
CA LEU A 26 -11.47 2.73 -8.65
C LEU A 26 -11.22 1.93 -9.92
N GLY A 27 -10.22 1.08 -9.89
CA GLY A 27 -9.85 0.18 -10.98
C GLY A 27 -8.43 -0.32 -10.78
N LEU A 28 -8.14 -1.53 -11.23
CA LEU A 28 -6.83 -2.15 -11.02
C LEU A 28 -5.94 -2.13 -12.26
N ASP A 29 -6.48 -1.79 -13.43
CA ASP A 29 -5.75 -1.93 -14.71
C ASP A 29 -4.54 -1.01 -14.81
N ARG A 30 -4.69 0.27 -14.43
CA ARG A 30 -3.62 1.26 -14.46
C ARG A 30 -2.47 0.89 -13.53
N ILE A 31 -2.82 0.69 -12.26
CA ILE A 31 -1.83 0.37 -11.22
C ILE A 31 -1.13 -0.95 -11.51
N LYS A 32 -1.86 -1.96 -12.01
CA LYS A 32 -1.29 -3.23 -12.43
C LYS A 32 -0.31 -3.07 -13.58
N GLN A 33 -0.66 -2.29 -14.60
CA GLN A 33 0.24 -2.01 -15.72
C GLN A 33 1.58 -1.42 -15.25
N VAL A 34 1.55 -0.51 -14.27
CA VAL A 34 2.75 0.08 -13.71
C VAL A 34 3.51 -0.92 -12.85
N ALA A 35 2.81 -1.70 -12.01
CA ALA A 35 3.43 -2.76 -11.21
C ALA A 35 4.15 -3.80 -12.07
N ASP A 36 3.53 -4.22 -13.19
CA ASP A 36 4.12 -5.18 -14.14
C ASP A 36 5.39 -4.60 -14.80
N ARG A 37 5.36 -3.33 -15.24
CA ARG A 37 6.54 -2.65 -15.81
C ARG A 37 7.71 -2.57 -14.84
N LEU A 38 7.41 -2.33 -13.57
CA LEU A 38 8.38 -2.22 -12.49
C LEU A 38 8.71 -3.58 -11.86
N GLN A 39 8.10 -4.65 -12.37
CA GLN A 39 8.28 -6.01 -11.87
C GLN A 39 8.02 -6.12 -10.35
N LEU A 40 6.98 -5.47 -9.84
CA LEU A 40 6.61 -5.48 -8.42
C LEU A 40 5.86 -6.78 -8.08
N ASP A 41 6.51 -7.90 -8.30
CA ASP A 41 6.10 -9.25 -7.91
C ASP A 41 6.86 -9.70 -6.64
N PHE A 42 6.28 -10.64 -5.92
CA PHE A 42 6.79 -11.11 -4.63
C PHE A 42 6.88 -12.65 -4.60
N PRO A 43 7.74 -13.24 -5.47
CA PRO A 43 7.93 -14.68 -5.44
C PRO A 43 8.57 -15.10 -4.11
N GLY A 44 7.88 -15.95 -3.35
CA GLY A 44 8.36 -16.44 -2.06
C GLY A 44 7.92 -15.61 -0.84
N SER A 45 7.25 -14.46 -1.03
CA SER A 45 6.64 -13.73 0.08
C SER A 45 5.16 -14.09 0.22
N GLN A 46 4.68 -14.15 1.45
CA GLN A 46 3.25 -14.31 1.76
C GLN A 46 2.57 -12.95 1.75
N ILE A 47 1.47 -12.83 0.98
CA ILE A 47 0.70 -11.59 0.91
C ILE A 47 -0.54 -11.73 1.78
N VAL A 48 -0.74 -10.80 2.71
CA VAL A 48 -1.93 -10.76 3.56
C VAL A 48 -2.63 -9.42 3.39
N THR A 49 -3.85 -9.45 2.87
CA THR A 49 -4.70 -8.26 2.75
C THR A 49 -5.70 -8.21 3.89
N VAL A 50 -5.75 -7.09 4.61
CA VAL A 50 -6.66 -6.85 5.74
C VAL A 50 -7.75 -5.89 5.31
N ALA A 51 -8.99 -6.39 5.21
CA ALA A 51 -10.17 -5.63 4.82
C ALA A 51 -11.19 -5.55 5.98
N GLY A 52 -12.09 -4.58 5.94
CA GLY A 52 -13.15 -4.40 6.93
C GLY A 52 -13.51 -2.95 7.15
N THR A 53 -14.61 -2.70 7.86
CA THR A 53 -15.04 -1.33 8.17
C THR A 53 -14.20 -0.73 9.28
N ASN A 54 -13.97 -1.47 10.37
CA ASN A 54 -13.22 -1.04 11.55
C ASN A 54 -12.15 -2.07 11.93
N GLY A 55 -11.11 -1.61 12.65
CA GLY A 55 -10.10 -2.48 13.23
C GLY A 55 -9.02 -2.99 12.27
N LYS A 56 -9.02 -2.58 11.00
CA LYS A 56 -8.02 -3.01 10.01
C LYS A 56 -6.59 -2.75 10.49
N GLY A 57 -6.27 -1.50 10.83
CA GLY A 57 -4.94 -1.11 11.29
C GLY A 57 -4.51 -1.83 12.56
N THR A 58 -5.43 -2.03 13.52
CA THR A 58 -5.17 -2.82 14.74
C THR A 58 -4.85 -4.28 14.39
N THR A 59 -5.63 -4.88 13.48
CA THR A 59 -5.40 -6.26 13.03
C THR A 59 -4.05 -6.39 12.31
N ALA A 60 -3.73 -5.45 11.40
CA ALA A 60 -2.45 -5.43 10.72
C ALA A 60 -1.28 -5.33 11.71
N ARG A 61 -1.39 -4.47 12.74
CA ARG A 61 -0.38 -4.34 13.81
C ARG A 61 -0.22 -5.60 14.64
N CYS A 62 -1.32 -6.27 15.01
CA CYS A 62 -1.27 -7.53 15.73
C CYS A 62 -0.58 -8.62 14.90
N LEU A 63 -0.93 -8.74 13.61
CA LEU A 63 -0.29 -9.70 12.71
C LEU A 63 1.19 -9.41 12.53
N GLU A 64 1.56 -8.16 12.30
CA GLU A 64 2.96 -7.72 12.22
C GLU A 64 3.74 -8.17 13.46
N SER A 65 3.22 -7.89 14.65
CA SER A 65 3.87 -8.27 15.91
C SER A 65 4.02 -9.78 16.09
N LEU A 66 2.99 -10.55 15.70
CA LEU A 66 3.03 -12.02 15.79
C LEU A 66 4.05 -12.62 14.81
N LEU A 67 4.10 -12.13 13.57
CA LEU A 67 5.03 -12.60 12.55
C LEU A 67 6.48 -12.28 12.92
N LEU A 68 6.73 -11.07 13.43
CA LEU A 68 8.05 -10.67 13.93
C LEU A 68 8.49 -11.53 15.11
N ALA A 69 7.57 -11.87 16.02
CA ALA A 69 7.86 -12.77 17.14
C ALA A 69 8.21 -14.21 16.70
N GLN A 70 7.78 -14.62 15.51
CA GLN A 70 8.15 -15.89 14.88
C GLN A 70 9.46 -15.80 14.06
N GLY A 71 10.08 -14.63 13.99
CA GLY A 71 11.35 -14.43 13.30
C GLY A 71 11.23 -14.09 11.81
N PHE A 72 10.02 -13.84 11.29
CA PHE A 72 9.82 -13.41 9.91
C PHE A 72 10.09 -11.92 9.73
N SER A 73 10.57 -11.56 8.55
CA SER A 73 10.64 -10.17 8.11
C SER A 73 9.28 -9.71 7.53
N VAL A 74 8.83 -8.51 7.89
CA VAL A 74 7.49 -8.04 7.57
C VAL A 74 7.51 -6.62 7.00
N GLY A 75 6.89 -6.44 5.83
CA GLY A 75 6.54 -5.14 5.28
C GLY A 75 5.06 -4.85 5.52
N THR A 76 4.73 -3.72 6.12
CA THR A 76 3.34 -3.34 6.41
C THR A 76 2.99 -2.01 5.74
N TYR A 77 1.91 -2.01 4.96
CA TYR A 77 1.29 -0.80 4.41
C TYR A 77 -0.08 -0.58 5.03
N ALA A 78 -0.27 0.59 5.64
CA ALA A 78 -1.50 0.97 6.32
C ALA A 78 -1.94 2.40 5.95
N SER A 79 -3.25 2.68 6.04
CA SER A 79 -3.81 4.00 5.75
C SER A 79 -5.08 4.29 6.56
N PRO A 80 -5.35 5.58 6.85
CA PRO A 80 -4.49 6.74 6.63
C PRO A 80 -3.36 6.85 7.67
N HIS A 81 -2.41 7.78 7.47
CA HIS A 81 -1.48 8.21 8.51
C HIS A 81 -2.14 9.24 9.43
N LEU A 82 -1.63 9.41 10.63
CA LEU A 82 -2.16 10.35 11.62
C LEU A 82 -1.36 11.67 11.66
N ILE A 83 -0.04 11.60 11.62
CA ILE A 83 0.87 12.75 11.75
C ILE A 83 1.79 12.86 10.54
N ARG A 84 2.48 11.76 10.17
CA ARG A 84 3.50 11.74 9.12
C ARG A 84 3.22 10.67 8.08
N TYR A 85 3.53 10.95 6.84
CA TYR A 85 3.38 9.99 5.74
C TYR A 85 4.11 8.67 5.99
N ASN A 86 5.28 8.72 6.64
CA ASN A 86 6.12 7.56 6.96
C ASN A 86 5.40 6.46 7.75
N GLU A 87 4.39 6.82 8.56
CA GLU A 87 3.54 5.87 9.30
C GLU A 87 2.88 4.82 8.40
N ARG A 88 2.69 5.17 7.10
CA ARG A 88 2.02 4.28 6.14
C ARG A 88 2.84 3.05 5.79
N VAL A 89 4.16 3.14 5.84
CA VAL A 89 5.07 2.07 5.39
C VAL A 89 6.03 1.72 6.51
N ARG A 90 6.00 0.47 6.93
CA ARG A 90 6.92 -0.05 7.95
C ARG A 90 7.63 -1.29 7.46
N ILE A 91 8.88 -1.41 7.86
CA ILE A 91 9.67 -2.63 7.72
C ILE A 91 10.02 -3.13 9.13
N ASN A 92 9.65 -4.35 9.44
CA ASN A 92 9.89 -4.98 10.73
C ASN A 92 9.40 -4.11 11.91
N GLY A 93 8.22 -3.52 11.76
CA GLY A 93 7.59 -2.68 12.77
C GLY A 93 8.15 -1.25 12.89
N GLN A 94 9.17 -0.89 12.11
CA GLN A 94 9.80 0.43 12.13
C GLN A 94 9.37 1.27 10.92
N GLU A 95 9.07 2.56 11.17
CA GLU A 95 8.92 3.54 10.11
C GLU A 95 10.26 3.79 9.43
N LEU A 96 10.22 4.14 8.16
CA LEU A 96 11.42 4.40 7.37
C LEU A 96 11.67 5.92 7.26
N ASP A 97 12.94 6.29 7.05
CA ASP A 97 13.32 7.66 6.76
C ASP A 97 12.74 8.12 5.40
N ASP A 98 12.56 9.43 5.25
CA ASP A 98 12.01 10.08 4.06
C ASP A 98 12.69 9.60 2.76
N GLN A 99 14.00 9.35 2.81
CA GLN A 99 14.77 8.96 1.63
C GLN A 99 14.29 7.65 0.99
N PHE A 100 13.82 6.69 1.78
CA PHE A 100 13.26 5.44 1.21
C PHE A 100 12.01 5.70 0.37
N HIS A 101 11.16 6.62 0.81
CA HIS A 101 9.97 7.04 0.07
C HIS A 101 10.32 7.84 -1.17
N VAL A 102 11.27 8.77 -1.07
CA VAL A 102 11.78 9.56 -2.19
C VAL A 102 12.34 8.66 -3.28
N ASP A 103 13.20 7.70 -2.92
CA ASP A 103 13.77 6.72 -3.85
C ASP A 103 12.69 5.89 -4.55
N ALA A 104 11.69 5.44 -3.79
CA ALA A 104 10.57 4.67 -4.32
C ALA A 104 9.74 5.49 -5.31
N PHE A 105 9.40 6.73 -4.97
CA PHE A 105 8.64 7.61 -5.85
C PHE A 105 9.42 8.01 -7.12
N ASP A 106 10.73 8.21 -7.00
CA ASP A 106 11.59 8.46 -8.15
C ASP A 106 11.64 7.27 -9.12
N MET A 107 11.71 6.05 -8.57
CA MET A 107 11.62 4.82 -9.35
C MET A 107 10.25 4.69 -10.04
N LEU A 108 9.17 4.98 -9.33
CA LEU A 108 7.81 4.96 -9.89
C LEU A 108 7.64 5.97 -11.02
N GLU A 109 8.11 7.21 -10.84
CA GLU A 109 8.00 8.25 -11.86
C GLU A 109 8.71 7.86 -13.15
N LYS A 110 9.89 7.23 -13.05
CA LYS A 110 10.64 6.72 -14.20
C LYS A 110 9.94 5.55 -14.89
N GLY A 111 9.24 4.70 -14.12
CA GLY A 111 8.64 3.45 -14.64
C GLY A 111 7.18 3.56 -15.07
N ARG A 112 6.41 4.52 -14.53
CA ARG A 112 4.98 4.66 -14.88
C ARG A 112 4.75 5.14 -16.33
N GLY A 113 5.74 5.83 -16.92
CA GLY A 113 5.58 6.49 -18.20
C GLY A 113 4.50 7.58 -18.12
N GLU A 114 3.57 7.55 -19.06
CA GLU A 114 2.43 8.48 -19.11
C GLU A 114 1.19 7.99 -18.34
N THR A 115 1.26 6.82 -17.70
CA THR A 115 0.14 6.26 -16.94
C THR A 115 -0.17 7.16 -15.74
N PRO A 116 -1.38 7.75 -15.64
CA PRO A 116 -1.75 8.56 -14.50
C PRO A 116 -2.01 7.66 -13.30
N LEU A 117 -1.54 8.07 -12.12
CA LEU A 117 -1.76 7.36 -10.87
C LEU A 117 -2.38 8.31 -9.84
N THR A 118 -3.36 7.83 -9.09
CA THR A 118 -3.90 8.56 -7.94
C THR A 118 -2.89 8.61 -6.80
N TYR A 119 -3.09 9.49 -5.83
CA TYR A 119 -2.29 9.57 -4.62
C TYR A 119 -2.16 8.21 -3.91
N PHE A 120 -3.29 7.50 -3.80
CA PHE A 120 -3.31 6.19 -3.14
C PHE A 120 -2.58 5.11 -3.95
N GLU A 121 -2.71 5.11 -5.27
CA GLU A 121 -1.98 4.19 -6.15
C GLU A 121 -0.47 4.42 -6.09
N TYR A 122 -0.01 5.70 -6.06
CA TYR A 122 1.38 6.04 -5.83
C TYR A 122 1.89 5.50 -4.49
N GLY A 123 1.13 5.72 -3.42
CA GLY A 123 1.48 5.23 -2.08
C GLY A 123 1.58 3.72 -2.02
N THR A 124 0.62 3.02 -2.63
CA THR A 124 0.60 1.56 -2.68
C THR A 124 1.80 1.00 -3.45
N LEU A 125 2.05 1.50 -4.66
CA LEU A 125 3.20 1.06 -5.46
C LEU A 125 4.52 1.41 -4.80
N GLY A 126 4.63 2.58 -4.16
CA GLY A 126 5.81 2.99 -3.39
C GLY A 126 6.10 2.03 -2.23
N ALA A 127 5.07 1.64 -1.48
CA ALA A 127 5.19 0.64 -0.43
C ALA A 127 5.68 -0.71 -0.98
N LEU A 128 5.09 -1.18 -2.08
CA LEU A 128 5.49 -2.43 -2.73
C LEU A 128 6.95 -2.38 -3.22
N ALA A 129 7.39 -1.26 -3.79
CA ALA A 129 8.78 -1.08 -4.21
C ALA A 129 9.76 -1.18 -3.03
N ILE A 130 9.40 -0.56 -1.89
CA ILE A 130 10.18 -0.64 -0.66
C ILE A 130 10.22 -2.09 -0.15
N PHE A 131 9.09 -2.79 -0.09
CA PHE A 131 9.02 -4.17 0.39
C PHE A 131 9.84 -5.12 -0.48
N LYS A 132 9.78 -4.96 -1.80
CA LYS A 132 10.60 -5.75 -2.73
C LYS A 132 12.10 -5.54 -2.50
N ARG A 133 12.53 -4.29 -2.32
CA ARG A 133 13.92 -3.96 -2.02
C ARG A 133 14.43 -4.60 -0.72
N HIS A 134 13.54 -4.75 0.26
CA HIS A 134 13.87 -5.37 1.57
C HIS A 134 13.70 -6.90 1.57
N ALA A 135 13.18 -7.49 0.50
CA ALA A 135 12.96 -8.93 0.36
C ALA A 135 12.24 -9.53 1.58
N VAL A 136 11.14 -8.91 1.99
CA VAL A 136 10.38 -9.32 3.19
C VAL A 136 9.69 -10.67 2.99
N ASP A 137 9.57 -11.46 4.07
CA ASP A 137 8.85 -12.74 4.05
C ASP A 137 7.33 -12.55 3.96
N TYR A 138 6.81 -11.52 4.62
CA TYR A 138 5.40 -11.18 4.65
C TYR A 138 5.15 -9.74 4.21
N VAL A 139 4.12 -9.57 3.36
CA VAL A 139 3.59 -8.26 2.94
C VAL A 139 2.19 -8.13 3.52
N LEU A 140 1.98 -7.21 4.46
CA LEU A 140 0.68 -6.90 5.06
C LEU A 140 0.13 -5.63 4.41
N LEU A 141 -1.06 -5.73 3.82
CA LEU A 141 -1.72 -4.62 3.11
C LEU A 141 -3.06 -4.30 3.76
N GLU A 142 -3.20 -3.11 4.31
CA GLU A 142 -4.49 -2.61 4.77
C GLU A 142 -5.26 -2.01 3.60
N VAL A 143 -6.48 -2.50 3.34
CA VAL A 143 -7.39 -1.95 2.34
C VAL A 143 -7.81 -0.53 2.75
N GLY A 144 -7.59 0.43 1.88
CA GLY A 144 -7.96 1.82 2.12
C GLY A 144 -9.46 2.04 1.91
N LEU A 145 -9.92 1.98 0.68
CA LEU A 145 -11.31 2.22 0.29
C LEU A 145 -11.69 1.39 -0.93
N GLY A 146 -12.98 1.02 -1.04
CA GLY A 146 -13.49 0.37 -2.26
C GLY A 146 -13.33 -1.17 -2.30
N GLY A 147 -12.79 -1.78 -1.25
CA GLY A 147 -12.76 -3.23 -1.10
C GLY A 147 -12.05 -3.92 -2.27
N ARG A 148 -12.80 -4.65 -3.12
CA ARG A 148 -12.25 -5.46 -4.22
C ARG A 148 -11.44 -4.66 -5.26
N TYR A 149 -11.75 -3.38 -5.46
CA TYR A 149 -11.10 -2.51 -6.44
C TYR A 149 -10.06 -1.58 -5.80
N ASP A 150 -9.74 -1.80 -4.53
CA ASP A 150 -8.68 -1.06 -3.86
C ASP A 150 -7.30 -1.43 -4.44
N ALA A 151 -6.43 -0.44 -4.56
CA ALA A 151 -5.09 -0.61 -5.12
C ALA A 151 -4.26 -1.70 -4.43
N THR A 152 -4.50 -1.96 -3.15
CA THR A 152 -3.81 -3.02 -2.39
C THR A 152 -4.10 -4.43 -2.89
N ASN A 153 -5.16 -4.61 -3.70
CA ASN A 153 -5.54 -5.92 -4.25
C ASN A 153 -4.84 -6.28 -5.57
N ILE A 154 -3.93 -5.45 -6.09
CA ILE A 154 -3.23 -5.77 -7.34
C ILE A 154 -2.44 -7.07 -7.29
N LEU A 155 -1.96 -7.44 -6.11
CA LEU A 155 -1.19 -8.68 -5.90
C LEU A 155 -2.08 -9.92 -5.80
N SER A 156 -3.38 -9.78 -5.49
CA SER A 156 -4.31 -10.90 -5.30
C SER A 156 -4.73 -11.60 -6.58
N HIS A 157 -4.62 -10.94 -7.73
CA HIS A 157 -5.23 -11.41 -8.98
C HIS A 157 -4.30 -12.06 -10.00
N ALA A 158 -2.98 -11.93 -9.88
CA ALA A 158 -2.12 -12.28 -11.00
C ALA A 158 -0.78 -12.96 -10.69
N LEU A 159 -0.17 -12.80 -9.54
CA LEU A 159 1.26 -13.07 -9.39
C LEU A 159 1.67 -13.95 -8.21
N ASN A 160 0.80 -14.22 -7.22
CA ASN A 160 1.17 -15.05 -6.07
C ASN A 160 0.13 -16.10 -5.74
N LYS A 161 0.55 -17.36 -5.68
CA LYS A 161 -0.27 -18.50 -5.23
C LYS A 161 -0.53 -18.48 -3.71
N GLU A 162 0.09 -17.58 -2.97
CA GLU A 162 0.09 -17.53 -1.52
C GLU A 162 -0.45 -16.18 -1.01
N HIS A 163 -1.68 -15.86 -1.44
CA HIS A 163 -2.40 -14.67 -1.00
C HIS A 163 -3.50 -15.05 -0.01
N PHE A 164 -3.51 -14.38 1.13
CA PHE A 164 -4.53 -14.51 2.17
C PHE A 164 -5.30 -13.20 2.34
N SER A 165 -6.62 -13.30 2.46
CA SER A 165 -7.47 -12.13 2.77
C SER A 165 -8.15 -12.34 4.12
N ILE A 166 -8.00 -11.34 5.00
CA ILE A 166 -8.70 -11.28 6.28
C ILE A 166 -9.78 -10.22 6.15
N ALA A 167 -11.05 -10.64 6.18
CA ALA A 167 -12.18 -9.73 6.18
C ALA A 167 -12.75 -9.62 7.60
N LEU A 168 -12.65 -8.43 8.18
CA LEU A 168 -13.26 -8.13 9.47
C LEU A 168 -14.77 -7.91 9.29
N PRO A 169 -15.60 -8.37 10.24
CA PRO A 169 -17.04 -8.23 10.14
C PRO A 169 -17.45 -6.74 10.06
N THR A 170 -18.34 -6.43 9.13
CA THR A 170 -19.01 -5.14 9.07
C THR A 170 -20.01 -5.07 10.22
N GLN A 171 -19.95 -4.04 11.08
CA GLN A 171 -21.05 -3.78 11.98
C GLN A 171 -22.29 -3.49 11.15
N LYS A 172 -23.28 -4.42 11.17
CA LYS A 172 -24.64 -4.06 10.76
C LYS A 172 -25.09 -2.98 11.71
N SER A 173 -25.35 -1.79 11.21
CA SER A 173 -26.05 -0.75 11.97
C SER A 173 -27.39 -1.34 12.40
N GLY A 174 -27.43 -1.83 13.64
CA GLY A 174 -28.65 -2.24 14.30
C GLY A 174 -29.47 -0.98 14.51
N CYS A 175 -30.43 -0.74 13.63
CA CYS A 175 -31.49 0.21 13.87
C CYS A 175 -32.27 -0.34 15.07
N LEU A 176 -32.01 0.18 16.27
CA LEU A 176 -32.86 0.00 17.44
C LEU A 176 -34.18 0.68 17.08
N GLN A 177 -35.12 -0.09 16.56
CA GLN A 177 -36.52 0.30 16.61
C GLN A 177 -36.94 0.24 18.10
N GLN A 178 -36.94 1.39 18.73
CA GLN A 178 -37.67 1.56 19.99
C GLN A 178 -39.17 1.41 19.69
N LYS A 179 -39.76 0.40 20.29
CA LYS A 179 -41.19 0.28 20.43
C LYS A 179 -41.65 1.17 21.57
#